data_6841d67443cb5dfa5a80f24fce873e62
#
_entry.id   6841d67443cb5dfa5a80f24fce873e62
#
_cell.length_a   1.000
_cell.length_b   1.000
_cell.length_c   1.000
_cell.angle_alpha   90.00
_cell.angle_beta   90.00
_cell.angle_gamma   90.00
#
_symmetry.space_group_name_H-M   'P 1'
#
loop_
_entity.id
_entity.type
_entity.pdbx_description
1 polymer ?
#
loop_
_entity_poly.entity_id
_entity_poly.type
_entity_poly.pdbx_seq_one_letter_code
_entity_poly.pdbx_strand_id
1 'polypeptide(L)'
;MKQSIMSLLAAVLLMASCAPKEAATYMLRPHEELPADVADDRSFTKIFLAGTIDMGNSRDWQMDLYETFSSMDGRYILYNPRQENWDASRPGEMDYQVRWELDHLEHADMIVMYILGSSKSPISLLEMGLHARTGKMTVICEPDFYRYDNVRITCDYYGVPLYGSLEEWLADADFKNFND
;
A
#
# COMPACT_ATOMS: atom_id res chain seq x y z
N MET A 1 51.09 -29.36 46.55
CA MET A 1 50.64 -28.03 46.11
C MET A 1 50.16 -28.13 44.68
N LYS A 2 48.86 -28.19 44.46
CA LYS A 2 48.24 -28.22 43.11
C LYS A 2 47.53 -26.88 42.92
N GLN A 3 48.06 -26.06 42.04
CA GLN A 3 47.41 -24.80 41.61
C GLN A 3 46.33 -25.11 40.60
N SER A 4 45.12 -24.74 40.93
CA SER A 4 43.95 -24.82 40.05
C SER A 4 43.90 -23.58 39.18
N ILE A 5 44.05 -23.74 37.88
CA ILE A 5 43.90 -22.65 36.90
C ILE A 5 42.41 -22.60 36.55
N MET A 6 41.72 -21.58 37.05
CA MET A 6 40.34 -21.27 36.67
C MET A 6 40.38 -20.48 35.36
N SER A 7 40.01 -21.13 34.25
CA SER A 7 39.77 -20.46 32.94
C SER A 7 38.46 -19.69 33.02
N LEU A 8 38.58 -18.38 32.98
CA LEU A 8 37.45 -17.45 32.84
C LEU A 8 37.03 -17.39 31.37
N LEU A 9 35.98 -18.11 31.01
CA LEU A 9 35.36 -17.99 29.67
C LEU A 9 34.53 -16.69 29.67
N ALA A 10 35.07 -15.63 29.01
CA ALA A 10 34.32 -14.42 28.74
C ALA A 10 33.35 -14.69 27.56
N ALA A 11 32.08 -14.86 27.88
CA ALA A 11 31.02 -14.87 26.88
C ALA A 11 30.81 -13.45 26.38
N VAL A 12 31.35 -13.14 25.20
CA VAL A 12 31.03 -11.90 24.47
C VAL A 12 29.60 -12.06 23.93
N LEU A 13 28.62 -11.48 24.62
CA LEU A 13 27.27 -11.30 24.11
C LEU A 13 27.35 -10.27 22.97
N LEU A 14 27.32 -10.72 21.72
CA LEU A 14 27.06 -9.83 20.59
C LEU A 14 25.61 -9.35 20.73
N MET A 15 25.43 -8.19 21.35
CA MET A 15 24.20 -7.42 21.22
C MET A 15 24.18 -6.91 19.79
N ALA A 16 23.41 -7.57 18.91
CA ALA A 16 23.04 -7.00 17.64
C ALA A 16 22.26 -5.72 17.95
N SER A 17 22.93 -4.56 17.80
CA SER A 17 22.28 -3.26 17.87
C SER A 17 21.32 -3.19 16.71
N CYS A 18 20.02 -3.39 16.97
CA CYS A 18 18.96 -3.08 16.02
C CYS A 18 18.81 -1.57 15.99
N ALA A 19 19.70 -0.89 15.25
CA ALA A 19 19.52 0.52 14.94
C ALA A 19 18.20 0.65 14.14
N PRO A 20 17.35 1.64 14.44
CA PRO A 20 16.17 1.89 13.62
C PRO A 20 16.62 2.07 12.16
N LYS A 21 15.97 1.37 11.24
CA LYS A 21 16.24 1.54 9.81
C LYS A 21 15.77 2.94 9.39
N GLU A 22 16.55 3.60 8.53
CA GLU A 22 16.19 4.91 8.00
C GLU A 22 14.85 4.84 7.25
N ALA A 23 14.07 5.94 7.33
CA ALA A 23 12.84 6.12 6.58
C ALA A 23 13.11 6.00 5.07
N ALA A 24 12.26 5.27 4.36
CA ALA A 24 12.39 5.09 2.92
C ALA A 24 11.04 4.75 2.29
N THR A 25 10.74 5.37 1.15
CA THR A 25 9.52 5.10 0.38
C THR A 25 9.88 4.76 -1.06
N TYR A 26 9.37 3.64 -1.53
CA TYR A 26 9.52 3.18 -2.91
C TYR A 26 8.13 3.11 -3.57
N MET A 27 8.08 3.40 -4.87
CA MET A 27 6.92 3.13 -5.69
C MET A 27 7.26 2.01 -6.67
N LEU A 28 6.38 1.03 -6.81
CA LEU A 28 6.48 -0.04 -7.78
C LEU A 28 5.28 0.00 -8.72
N ARG A 29 5.55 0.09 -10.01
CA ARG A 29 4.54 0.04 -11.07
C ARG A 29 4.67 -1.26 -11.88
N PRO A 30 3.66 -1.63 -12.68
CA PRO A 30 3.78 -2.71 -13.65
C PRO A 30 5.02 -2.54 -14.54
N HIS A 31 5.73 -3.65 -14.81
CA HIS A 31 7.01 -3.71 -15.55
C HIS A 31 8.23 -3.07 -14.85
N GLU A 32 8.09 -2.59 -13.61
CA GLU A 32 9.22 -2.13 -12.80
C GLU A 32 9.67 -3.21 -11.82
N GLU A 33 10.89 -3.07 -11.31
CA GLU A 33 11.45 -3.96 -10.28
C GLU A 33 11.99 -3.12 -9.13
N LEU A 34 11.81 -3.62 -7.90
CA LEU A 34 12.43 -3.05 -6.72
C LEU A 34 13.90 -3.48 -6.63
N PRO A 35 14.78 -2.68 -5.99
CA PRO A 35 16.09 -3.15 -5.60
C PRO A 35 16.01 -4.46 -4.81
N ALA A 36 16.92 -5.41 -5.05
CA ALA A 36 16.83 -6.74 -4.44
C ALA A 36 16.84 -6.75 -2.91
N ASP A 37 17.55 -5.80 -2.31
CA ASP A 37 17.61 -5.60 -0.86
C ASP A 37 16.33 -4.97 -0.27
N VAL A 38 15.47 -4.39 -1.12
CA VAL A 38 14.16 -3.83 -0.75
C VAL A 38 13.05 -4.84 -0.93
N ALA A 39 13.06 -5.59 -2.03
CA ALA A 39 12.00 -6.54 -2.39
C ALA A 39 11.74 -7.59 -1.29
N ASP A 40 12.81 -8.09 -0.65
CA ASP A 40 12.76 -9.13 0.40
C ASP A 40 12.73 -8.55 1.83
N ASP A 41 12.85 -7.23 2.00
CA ASP A 41 12.89 -6.61 3.31
C ASP A 41 11.49 -6.46 3.92
N ARG A 42 11.18 -7.31 4.90
CA ARG A 42 9.89 -7.34 5.62
C ARG A 42 9.63 -6.14 6.53
N SER A 43 10.58 -5.22 6.66
CA SER A 43 10.35 -3.99 7.42
C SER A 43 9.62 -2.91 6.64
N PHE A 44 9.35 -3.13 5.35
CA PHE A 44 8.50 -2.26 4.56
C PHE A 44 7.02 -2.62 4.70
N THR A 45 6.20 -1.62 4.96
CA THR A 45 4.74 -1.73 4.83
C THR A 45 4.36 -1.61 3.36
N LYS A 46 3.69 -2.61 2.83
CA LYS A 46 3.28 -2.70 1.43
C LYS A 46 1.86 -2.17 1.27
N ILE A 47 1.68 -1.10 0.50
CA ILE A 47 0.41 -0.41 0.34
C ILE A 47 0.00 -0.43 -1.13
N PHE A 48 -1.16 -1.00 -1.44
CA PHE A 48 -1.71 -0.96 -2.79
C PHE A 48 -2.60 0.27 -2.97
N LEU A 49 -2.33 1.07 -4.00
CA LEU A 49 -3.04 2.29 -4.32
C LEU A 49 -4.16 2.03 -5.33
N ALA A 50 -5.26 1.43 -4.83
CA ALA A 50 -6.45 1.10 -5.62
C ALA A 50 -7.30 2.34 -5.93
N GLY A 51 -8.08 2.31 -6.99
CA GLY A 51 -9.08 3.35 -7.24
C GLY A 51 -9.03 3.93 -8.65
N THR A 52 -9.51 5.16 -8.79
CA THR A 52 -9.70 5.80 -10.10
C THR A 52 -8.38 6.10 -10.79
N ILE A 53 -8.24 5.59 -12.02
CA ILE A 53 -7.13 5.90 -12.94
C ILE A 53 -7.66 6.47 -14.27
N ASP A 54 -8.84 6.00 -14.73
CA ASP A 54 -9.52 6.41 -15.96
C ASP A 54 -8.59 6.42 -17.19
N MET A 55 -7.84 5.32 -17.38
CA MET A 55 -6.83 5.19 -18.45
C MET A 55 -5.79 6.34 -18.44
N GLY A 56 -5.44 6.83 -17.26
CA GLY A 56 -4.49 7.95 -17.10
C GLY A 56 -5.10 9.34 -17.20
N ASN A 57 -6.41 9.47 -17.46
CA ASN A 57 -7.06 10.78 -17.62
C ASN A 57 -7.50 11.43 -16.29
N SER A 58 -7.49 10.68 -15.18
CA SER A 58 -7.78 11.25 -13.87
C SER A 58 -6.54 11.92 -13.25
N ARG A 59 -6.76 12.78 -12.23
CA ARG A 59 -5.68 13.29 -11.38
C ARG A 59 -4.77 12.13 -10.93
N ASP A 60 -3.47 12.36 -10.93
CA ASP A 60 -2.49 11.39 -10.42
C ASP A 60 -2.35 11.52 -8.89
N TRP A 61 -3.40 11.11 -8.19
CA TRP A 61 -3.45 11.11 -6.74
C TRP A 61 -2.47 10.09 -6.12
N GLN A 62 -2.06 9.09 -6.88
CA GLN A 62 -1.06 8.13 -6.47
C GLN A 62 0.31 8.80 -6.23
N MET A 63 0.68 9.74 -7.11
CA MET A 63 1.90 10.53 -6.91
C MET A 63 1.78 11.48 -5.71
N ASP A 64 0.62 12.10 -5.48
CA ASP A 64 0.40 12.93 -4.29
C ASP A 64 0.61 12.12 -3.00
N LEU A 65 0.15 10.86 -2.98
CA LEU A 65 0.40 9.96 -1.85
C LEU A 65 1.87 9.56 -1.74
N TYR A 66 2.55 9.30 -2.86
CA TYR A 66 3.98 9.00 -2.82
C TYR A 66 4.79 10.13 -2.17
N GLU A 67 4.51 11.38 -2.54
CA GLU A 67 5.15 12.55 -1.92
C GLU A 67 4.83 12.64 -0.42
N THR A 68 3.58 12.38 -0.04
CA THR A 68 3.14 12.36 1.34
C THR A 68 3.90 11.30 2.15
N PHE A 69 3.89 10.03 1.72
CA PHE A 69 4.59 8.94 2.40
C PHE A 69 6.11 9.14 2.43
N SER A 70 6.68 9.76 1.40
CA SER A 70 8.11 10.09 1.35
C SER A 70 8.52 11.14 2.37
N SER A 71 7.56 11.94 2.86
CA SER A 71 7.78 12.95 3.91
C SER A 71 7.53 12.43 5.33
N MET A 72 7.00 11.22 5.48
CA MET A 72 6.69 10.60 6.77
C MET A 72 7.84 9.74 7.27
N ASP A 73 7.92 9.58 8.59
CA ASP A 73 8.75 8.54 9.19
C ASP A 73 8.14 7.18 8.89
N GLY A 74 8.98 6.23 8.45
CA GLY A 74 8.55 4.87 8.14
C GLY A 74 9.22 4.30 6.88
N ARG A 75 8.81 3.09 6.53
CA ARG A 75 9.34 2.36 5.38
C ARG A 75 8.18 1.81 4.57
N TYR A 76 8.00 2.29 3.35
CA TYR A 76 6.82 2.00 2.56
C TYR A 76 7.20 1.54 1.15
N ILE A 77 6.44 0.56 0.64
CA ILE A 77 6.40 0.20 -0.78
C ILE A 77 4.98 0.46 -1.27
N LEU A 78 4.82 1.42 -2.17
CA LEU A 78 3.54 1.77 -2.75
C LEU A 78 3.39 1.05 -4.09
N TYR A 79 2.44 0.13 -4.17
CA TYR A 79 2.06 -0.54 -5.42
C TYR A 79 1.10 0.34 -6.18
N ASN A 80 1.57 0.93 -7.28
CA ASN A 80 0.79 1.85 -8.12
C ASN A 80 0.44 1.19 -9.45
N PRO A 81 -0.84 0.82 -9.69
CA PRO A 81 -1.27 0.17 -10.93
C PRO A 81 -1.28 1.10 -12.15
N ARG A 82 -1.07 2.41 -11.97
CA ARG A 82 -1.04 3.37 -13.07
C ARG A 82 0.20 3.21 -13.93
N GLN A 83 0.01 2.95 -15.22
CA GLN A 83 1.06 2.96 -16.24
C GLN A 83 1.01 4.26 -17.05
N GLU A 84 2.18 4.88 -17.32
CA GLU A 84 2.27 6.09 -18.15
C GLU A 84 1.93 5.82 -19.62
N ASN A 85 2.29 4.63 -20.12
CA ASN A 85 2.16 4.22 -21.51
C ASN A 85 1.25 2.99 -21.66
N TRP A 86 0.09 3.02 -20.97
CA TRP A 86 -0.88 1.95 -21.06
C TRP A 86 -1.40 1.75 -22.50
N ASP A 87 -1.27 0.53 -23.01
CA ASP A 87 -1.78 0.15 -24.33
C ASP A 87 -2.38 -1.26 -24.29
N ALA A 88 -3.69 -1.32 -24.10
CA ALA A 88 -4.45 -2.58 -24.07
C ALA A 88 -4.40 -3.38 -25.39
N SER A 89 -3.93 -2.79 -26.49
CA SER A 89 -3.80 -3.48 -27.79
C SER A 89 -2.53 -4.33 -27.88
N ARG A 90 -1.56 -4.14 -26.98
CA ARG A 90 -0.37 -4.97 -26.93
C ARG A 90 -0.74 -6.41 -26.53
N PRO A 91 -0.28 -7.42 -27.28
CA PRO A 91 -0.56 -8.81 -26.94
C PRO A 91 -0.07 -9.15 -25.51
N GLY A 92 -0.98 -9.66 -24.66
CA GLY A 92 -0.69 -10.09 -23.30
C GLY A 92 -0.67 -8.96 -22.26
N GLU A 93 -0.72 -7.70 -22.64
CA GLU A 93 -0.61 -6.56 -21.71
C GLU A 93 -1.77 -6.53 -20.71
N MET A 94 -3.00 -6.76 -21.16
CA MET A 94 -4.17 -6.81 -20.29
C MET A 94 -4.08 -7.95 -19.27
N ASP A 95 -3.67 -9.16 -19.71
CA ASP A 95 -3.52 -10.31 -18.82
C ASP A 95 -2.41 -10.06 -17.78
N TYR A 96 -1.29 -9.47 -18.20
CA TYR A 96 -0.19 -9.08 -17.32
C TYR A 96 -0.66 -8.05 -16.27
N GLN A 97 -1.30 -6.97 -16.70
CA GLN A 97 -1.77 -5.90 -15.81
C GLN A 97 -2.74 -6.45 -14.74
N VAL A 98 -3.77 -7.16 -15.17
CA VAL A 98 -4.78 -7.70 -14.24
C VAL A 98 -4.15 -8.68 -13.24
N ARG A 99 -3.23 -9.55 -13.68
CA ARG A 99 -2.53 -10.47 -12.76
C ARG A 99 -1.60 -9.73 -11.80
N TRP A 100 -0.91 -8.72 -12.29
CA TRP A 100 -0.06 -7.88 -11.46
C TRP A 100 -0.88 -7.19 -10.36
N GLU A 101 -2.04 -6.60 -10.71
CA GLU A 101 -2.94 -5.96 -9.77
C GLU A 101 -3.46 -6.96 -8.72
N LEU A 102 -3.99 -8.10 -9.15
CA LEU A 102 -4.52 -9.13 -8.25
C LEU A 102 -3.44 -9.63 -7.29
N ASP A 103 -2.23 -9.92 -7.79
CA ASP A 103 -1.12 -10.42 -6.98
C ASP A 103 -0.70 -9.40 -5.91
N HIS A 104 -0.56 -8.11 -6.29
CA HIS A 104 -0.17 -7.06 -5.36
C HIS A 104 -1.28 -6.68 -4.38
N LEU A 105 -2.57 -6.75 -4.78
CA LEU A 105 -3.71 -6.61 -3.86
C LEU A 105 -3.71 -7.70 -2.78
N GLU A 106 -3.44 -8.96 -3.15
CA GLU A 106 -3.36 -10.07 -2.19
C GLU A 106 -2.19 -9.91 -1.21
N HIS A 107 -1.02 -9.46 -1.69
CA HIS A 107 0.21 -9.36 -0.91
C HIS A 107 0.41 -8.01 -0.19
N ALA A 108 -0.45 -7.02 -0.43
CA ALA A 108 -0.40 -5.76 0.29
C ALA A 108 -0.80 -5.94 1.76
N ASP A 109 -0.13 -5.22 2.65
CA ASP A 109 -0.49 -5.10 4.07
C ASP A 109 -1.69 -4.18 4.24
N MET A 110 -1.82 -3.17 3.36
CA MET A 110 -2.90 -2.19 3.33
C MET A 110 -3.34 -1.90 1.89
N ILE A 111 -4.64 -1.68 1.70
CA ILE A 111 -5.21 -1.22 0.43
C ILE A 111 -5.84 0.15 0.68
N VAL A 112 -5.31 1.18 0.02
CA VAL A 112 -5.89 2.52 -0.01
C VAL A 112 -6.65 2.67 -1.31
N MET A 113 -7.97 2.78 -1.24
CA MET A 113 -8.83 2.93 -2.42
C MET A 113 -9.40 4.33 -2.50
N TYR A 114 -9.07 5.07 -3.59
CA TYR A 114 -9.62 6.40 -3.82
C TYR A 114 -10.52 6.44 -5.06
N ILE A 115 -11.80 6.72 -4.85
CA ILE A 115 -12.83 6.78 -5.88
C ILE A 115 -13.25 8.24 -6.10
N LEU A 116 -12.93 8.76 -7.28
CA LEU A 116 -13.30 10.12 -7.68
C LEU A 116 -14.77 10.21 -8.11
N GLY A 117 -15.45 11.26 -7.71
CA GLY A 117 -16.86 11.52 -8.03
C GLY A 117 -17.15 11.58 -9.53
N SER A 118 -16.20 12.11 -10.30
CA SER A 118 -16.31 12.23 -11.76
C SER A 118 -16.17 10.93 -12.55
N SER A 119 -15.73 9.83 -11.90
CA SER A 119 -15.44 8.55 -12.55
C SER A 119 -16.56 7.53 -12.41
N LYS A 120 -16.50 6.46 -13.21
CA LYS A 120 -17.31 5.25 -13.03
C LYS A 120 -16.60 4.17 -12.23
N SER A 121 -15.27 4.12 -12.28
CA SER A 121 -14.38 3.21 -11.55
C SER A 121 -14.89 1.75 -11.43
N PRO A 122 -15.27 1.07 -12.52
CA PRO A 122 -15.88 -0.25 -12.43
C PRO A 122 -14.92 -1.32 -11.89
N ILE A 123 -13.62 -1.19 -12.20
CA ILE A 123 -12.59 -2.11 -11.70
C ILE A 123 -12.37 -1.89 -10.21
N SER A 124 -12.31 -0.64 -9.75
CA SER A 124 -12.18 -0.32 -8.32
C SER A 124 -13.36 -0.91 -7.52
N LEU A 125 -14.59 -0.89 -8.06
CA LEU A 125 -15.73 -1.51 -7.41
C LEU A 125 -15.61 -3.06 -7.36
N LEU A 126 -15.01 -3.68 -8.38
CA LEU A 126 -14.71 -5.13 -8.38
C LEU A 126 -13.67 -5.46 -7.30
N GLU A 127 -12.56 -4.72 -7.23
CA GLU A 127 -11.51 -4.87 -6.23
C GLU A 127 -12.04 -4.65 -4.81
N MET A 128 -12.89 -3.63 -4.62
CA MET A 128 -13.57 -3.41 -3.36
C MET A 128 -14.40 -4.63 -2.94
N GLY A 129 -15.17 -5.21 -3.86
CA GLY A 129 -15.95 -6.41 -3.59
C GLY A 129 -15.11 -7.63 -3.19
N LEU A 130 -13.89 -7.75 -3.74
CA LEU A 130 -12.95 -8.81 -3.40
C LEU A 130 -12.32 -8.61 -2.01
N HIS A 131 -11.98 -7.38 -1.64
CA HIS A 131 -11.12 -7.10 -0.51
C HIS A 131 -11.80 -6.41 0.68
N ALA A 132 -13.05 -5.92 0.59
CA ALA A 132 -13.74 -5.22 1.69
C ALA A 132 -13.76 -6.02 3.01
N ARG A 133 -13.84 -7.34 2.94
CA ARG A 133 -13.89 -8.22 4.13
C ARG A 133 -12.53 -8.60 4.71
N THR A 134 -11.43 -8.16 4.10
CA THR A 134 -10.08 -8.61 4.49
C THR A 134 -9.52 -7.88 5.71
N GLY A 135 -10.13 -6.75 6.10
CA GLY A 135 -9.67 -5.91 7.20
C GLY A 135 -8.48 -5.01 6.87
N LYS A 136 -7.93 -5.10 5.65
CA LYS A 136 -6.76 -4.31 5.23
C LYS A 136 -7.09 -3.14 4.29
N MET A 137 -8.39 -2.89 4.03
CA MET A 137 -8.83 -1.84 3.12
C MET A 137 -9.28 -0.59 3.87
N THR A 138 -8.92 0.57 3.36
CA THR A 138 -9.55 1.86 3.64
C THR A 138 -10.06 2.46 2.33
N VAL A 139 -11.21 3.14 2.38
CA VAL A 139 -11.84 3.70 1.19
C VAL A 139 -12.00 5.21 1.36
N ILE A 140 -11.60 5.93 0.33
CA ILE A 140 -11.88 7.35 0.15
C ILE A 140 -12.82 7.42 -1.06
N CYS A 141 -14.04 7.92 -0.87
CA CYS A 141 -15.02 8.02 -1.94
C CYS A 141 -15.66 9.39 -1.91
N GLU A 142 -15.48 10.15 -2.99
CA GLU A 142 -16.08 11.48 -3.10
C GLU A 142 -17.62 11.38 -3.08
N PRO A 143 -18.32 12.26 -2.32
CA PRO A 143 -19.77 12.13 -2.10
C PRO A 143 -20.63 12.23 -3.37
N ASP A 144 -20.11 12.82 -4.44
CA ASP A 144 -20.76 12.95 -5.75
C ASP A 144 -20.53 11.74 -6.67
N PHE A 145 -19.83 10.71 -6.21
CA PHE A 145 -19.69 9.45 -6.95
C PHE A 145 -21.08 8.81 -7.18
N TYR A 146 -21.39 8.47 -8.41
CA TYR A 146 -22.74 8.01 -8.80
C TYR A 146 -23.24 6.75 -8.08
N ARG A 147 -22.36 5.97 -7.45
CA ARG A 147 -22.64 4.79 -6.62
C ARG A 147 -22.19 4.96 -5.17
N TYR A 148 -22.11 6.19 -4.70
CA TYR A 148 -21.65 6.49 -3.34
C TYR A 148 -22.38 5.66 -2.26
N ASP A 149 -23.72 5.54 -2.33
CA ASP A 149 -24.48 4.74 -1.36
C ASP A 149 -24.12 3.26 -1.39
N ASN A 150 -23.80 2.68 -2.58
CA ASN A 150 -23.34 1.30 -2.65
C ASN A 150 -21.99 1.14 -1.92
N VAL A 151 -21.07 2.07 -2.13
CA VAL A 151 -19.75 2.08 -1.45
C VAL A 151 -19.95 2.24 0.05
N ARG A 152 -20.68 3.26 0.48
CA ARG A 152 -20.95 3.57 1.91
C ARG A 152 -21.56 2.38 2.64
N ILE A 153 -22.63 1.79 2.10
CA ILE A 153 -23.34 0.67 2.73
C ILE A 153 -22.42 -0.56 2.80
N THR A 154 -21.60 -0.80 1.79
CA THR A 154 -20.63 -1.91 1.79
C THR A 154 -19.55 -1.68 2.85
N CYS A 155 -19.02 -0.46 2.95
CA CYS A 155 -18.03 -0.10 3.98
C CYS A 155 -18.63 -0.28 5.38
N ASP A 156 -19.84 0.21 5.63
CA ASP A 156 -20.54 0.07 6.91
C ASP A 156 -20.74 -1.41 7.27
N TYR A 157 -21.17 -2.23 6.31
CA TYR A 157 -21.44 -3.66 6.53
C TYR A 157 -20.20 -4.47 6.91
N TYR A 158 -19.04 -4.15 6.30
CA TYR A 158 -17.77 -4.87 6.53
C TYR A 158 -16.84 -4.17 7.52
N GLY A 159 -17.23 -3.01 8.07
CA GLY A 159 -16.39 -2.24 8.99
C GLY A 159 -15.17 -1.61 8.30
N VAL A 160 -15.26 -1.28 7.02
CA VAL A 160 -14.20 -0.60 6.26
C VAL A 160 -14.24 0.89 6.57
N PRO A 161 -13.13 1.51 7.00
CA PRO A 161 -13.06 2.97 7.15
C PRO A 161 -13.39 3.68 5.84
N LEU A 162 -14.29 4.67 5.89
CA LEU A 162 -14.72 5.45 4.73
C LEU A 162 -14.55 6.95 5.00
N TYR A 163 -13.91 7.64 4.06
CA TYR A 163 -13.66 9.08 4.08
C TYR A 163 -14.24 9.75 2.84
N GLY A 164 -14.63 11.02 2.97
CA GLY A 164 -15.19 11.80 1.88
C GLY A 164 -14.15 12.48 1.00
N SER A 165 -12.92 12.63 1.49
CA SER A 165 -11.82 13.24 0.74
C SER A 165 -10.46 12.67 1.17
N LEU A 166 -9.44 12.91 0.33
CA LEU A 166 -8.06 12.52 0.63
C LEU A 166 -7.51 13.31 1.83
N GLU A 167 -7.90 14.58 1.96
CA GLU A 167 -7.50 15.44 3.07
C GLU A 167 -8.06 14.93 4.40
N GLU A 168 -9.32 14.47 4.42
CA GLU A 168 -9.94 13.88 5.60
C GLU A 168 -9.20 12.62 6.04
N TRP A 169 -8.91 11.72 5.09
CA TRP A 169 -8.15 10.52 5.35
C TRP A 169 -6.74 10.80 5.88
N LEU A 170 -6.01 11.73 5.28
CA LEU A 170 -4.66 12.11 5.71
C LEU A 170 -4.63 12.80 7.08
N ALA A 171 -5.72 13.44 7.49
CA ALA A 171 -5.85 14.08 8.80
C ALA A 171 -6.16 13.08 9.93
N ASP A 172 -6.61 11.85 9.59
CA ASP A 172 -6.95 10.84 10.57
C ASP A 172 -5.71 10.36 11.33
N ALA A 173 -5.76 10.45 12.67
CA ALA A 173 -4.64 10.05 13.52
C ALA A 173 -4.39 8.53 13.49
N ASP A 174 -5.43 7.73 13.29
CA ASP A 174 -5.34 6.26 13.29
C ASP A 174 -4.56 5.74 12.08
N PHE A 175 -4.59 6.47 10.96
CA PHE A 175 -3.80 6.15 9.78
C PHE A 175 -2.28 6.12 10.04
N LYS A 176 -1.78 6.95 10.96
CA LYS A 176 -0.35 7.08 11.28
C LYS A 176 0.19 5.95 12.17
N ASN A 177 -0.71 5.16 12.76
CA ASN A 177 -0.38 4.13 13.74
C ASN A 177 -0.41 2.69 13.16
N PHE A 178 -0.44 2.53 11.83
CA PHE A 178 -0.42 1.22 11.17
C PHE A 178 0.89 0.44 11.35
N ASN A 179 1.88 1.03 12.01
CA ASN A 179 3.20 0.40 12.25
C ASN A 179 3.41 -0.06 13.71
N ASP A 180 2.39 0.02 14.56
CA ASP A 180 2.39 -0.48 15.95
C ASP A 180 1.67 -1.84 16.03
#